data_c0194014fb26c109c632a11962405708
#
_entry.id   c0194014fb26c109c632a11962405708
#
_cell.length_a   1.000
_cell.length_b   1.000
_cell.length_c   1.000
_cell.angle_alpha   90.00
_cell.angle_beta   90.00
_cell.angle_gamma   90.00
#
_symmetry.space_group_name_H-M   'P 1'
#
loop_
_entity.id
_entity.type
_entity.pdbx_description
1 polymer ?
#
loop_
_entity_poly.entity_id
_entity_poly.type
_entity_poly.pdbx_seq_one_letter_code
_entity_poly.pdbx_strand_id
1 'polypeptide(L)'
;MVLEPQNTTVAYRCPHCGAAVYSGVNLFMLTADMLKLKCTCGHSEMSLIRSTTDDQRVRLIVPCLFCPKPHQFTISRTLLFDKELFSLPCPYSDITVCCVGEDNHVRAEMARSELELLKLLEENGITDPSALHPKTPPENAFPTDPQVRDIVMFVISELDAEGKIRCRCQNRDEHTYDVSIEDDGIRVSCGSCGASRWIPTDSLLAAHAFLHSDELDLTIDGQEI
;
A
#
# COMPACT_ATOMS: atom_id res chain seq x y z
N MET A 1 -22.92 21.73 23.52
CA MET A 1 -21.72 21.29 22.77
C MET A 1 -22.24 20.41 21.66
N VAL A 2 -22.34 20.91 20.45
CA VAL A 2 -22.78 20.12 19.28
C VAL A 2 -21.54 19.39 18.81
N LEU A 3 -21.53 18.05 18.94
CA LEU A 3 -20.50 17.21 18.36
C LEU A 3 -20.74 17.24 16.85
N GLU A 4 -19.88 17.92 16.10
CA GLU A 4 -19.88 17.77 14.64
C GLU A 4 -19.52 16.33 14.31
N PRO A 5 -20.35 15.64 13.49
CA PRO A 5 -20.05 14.28 13.11
C PRO A 5 -18.78 14.29 12.25
N GLN A 6 -17.72 13.65 12.71
CA GLN A 6 -16.53 13.44 11.88
C GLN A 6 -16.93 12.52 10.71
N ASN A 7 -16.92 13.08 9.52
CA ASN A 7 -17.23 12.39 8.27
C ASN A 7 -15.99 12.40 7.38
N THR A 8 -15.75 11.30 6.74
CA THR A 8 -14.69 11.16 5.73
C THR A 8 -15.24 10.41 4.52
N THR A 9 -14.70 10.66 3.35
CA THR A 9 -14.97 9.86 2.16
C THR A 9 -13.85 8.85 2.00
N VAL A 10 -14.22 7.59 1.81
CA VAL A 10 -13.30 6.51 1.46
C VAL A 10 -13.59 6.10 0.02
N ALA A 11 -12.55 5.99 -0.79
CA ALA A 11 -12.67 5.55 -2.17
C ALA A 11 -11.64 4.46 -2.49
N TYR A 12 -12.04 3.52 -3.36
CA TYR A 12 -11.13 2.54 -3.92
C TYR A 12 -11.45 2.28 -5.40
N ARG A 13 -10.49 1.74 -6.14
CA ARG A 13 -10.69 1.36 -7.54
C ARG A 13 -11.05 -0.12 -7.64
N CYS A 14 -12.17 -0.40 -8.32
CA CYS A 14 -12.61 -1.77 -8.54
C CYS A 14 -11.68 -2.49 -9.54
N PRO A 15 -11.05 -3.61 -9.19
CA PRO A 15 -10.17 -4.33 -10.10
C PRO A 15 -10.92 -4.98 -11.27
N HIS A 16 -12.21 -5.28 -11.10
CA HIS A 16 -12.98 -5.95 -12.15
C HIS A 16 -13.47 -5.01 -13.26
N CYS A 17 -13.97 -3.81 -12.89
CA CYS A 17 -14.55 -2.89 -13.88
C CYS A 17 -13.81 -1.55 -14.00
N GLY A 18 -12.74 -1.33 -13.24
CA GLY A 18 -11.95 -0.09 -13.24
C GLY A 18 -12.63 1.11 -12.57
N ALA A 19 -13.92 1.02 -12.22
CA ALA A 19 -14.66 2.13 -11.65
C ALA A 19 -14.18 2.51 -10.25
N ALA A 20 -14.14 3.80 -9.97
CA ALA A 20 -13.91 4.31 -8.62
C ALA A 20 -15.21 4.16 -7.79
N VAL A 21 -15.08 3.56 -6.62
CA VAL A 21 -16.15 3.34 -5.65
C VAL A 21 -15.97 4.31 -4.49
N TYR A 22 -16.98 5.11 -4.19
CA TYR A 22 -16.95 6.12 -3.13
C TYR A 22 -17.97 5.79 -2.04
N SER A 23 -17.61 6.03 -0.79
CA SER A 23 -18.53 5.93 0.34
C SER A 23 -18.19 6.96 1.42
N GLY A 24 -19.19 7.67 1.89
CA GLY A 24 -19.08 8.47 3.10
C GLY A 24 -19.03 7.53 4.30
N VAL A 25 -18.04 7.71 5.16
CA VAL A 25 -17.84 6.96 6.40
C VAL A 25 -17.86 7.91 7.57
N ASN A 26 -18.62 7.60 8.59
CA ASN A 26 -18.62 8.35 9.84
C ASN A 26 -18.23 7.47 11.03
N LEU A 27 -17.93 8.13 12.14
CA LEU A 27 -17.47 7.46 13.34
C LEU A 27 -18.47 6.39 13.84
N PHE A 28 -19.79 6.64 13.68
CA PHE A 28 -20.82 5.69 14.11
C PHE A 28 -20.84 4.43 13.24
N MET A 29 -20.54 4.53 11.96
CA MET A 29 -20.45 3.36 11.07
C MET A 29 -19.30 2.41 11.46
N LEU A 30 -18.24 2.95 12.07
CA LEU A 30 -17.12 2.16 12.59
C LEU A 30 -17.40 1.51 13.95
N THR A 31 -18.57 1.70 14.54
CA THR A 31 -18.97 0.93 15.73
C THR A 31 -19.31 -0.52 15.40
N ALA A 32 -19.64 -0.81 14.14
CA ALA A 32 -19.74 -2.18 13.63
C ALA A 32 -18.34 -2.80 13.50
N ASP A 33 -18.25 -4.10 13.69
CA ASP A 33 -16.97 -4.83 13.60
C ASP A 33 -16.34 -4.73 12.20
N MET A 34 -17.18 -4.61 11.17
CA MET A 34 -16.75 -4.51 9.78
C MET A 34 -17.72 -3.67 8.96
N LEU A 35 -17.19 -2.75 8.17
CA LEU A 35 -17.90 -2.01 7.14
C LEU A 35 -17.39 -2.45 5.75
N LYS A 36 -18.31 -2.78 4.85
CA LYS A 36 -18.00 -3.20 3.48
C LYS A 36 -18.49 -2.19 2.45
N LEU A 37 -17.59 -1.77 1.57
CA LEU A 37 -17.88 -0.93 0.42
C LEU A 37 -17.89 -1.81 -0.82
N LYS A 38 -19.05 -1.98 -1.44
CA LYS A 38 -19.21 -2.84 -2.62
C LYS A 38 -19.27 -2.01 -3.90
N CYS A 39 -18.58 -2.49 -4.93
CA CYS A 39 -18.74 -1.95 -6.27
C CYS A 39 -20.14 -2.30 -6.83
N THR A 40 -20.69 -1.39 -7.62
CA THR A 40 -21.97 -1.62 -8.32
C THR A 40 -21.93 -2.79 -9.30
N CYS A 41 -20.75 -3.18 -9.79
CA CYS A 41 -20.59 -4.37 -10.62
C CYS A 41 -20.75 -5.70 -9.84
N GLY A 42 -20.75 -5.64 -8.50
CA GLY A 42 -20.92 -6.81 -7.63
C GLY A 42 -19.70 -7.71 -7.45
N HIS A 43 -18.59 -7.46 -8.19
CA HIS A 43 -17.43 -8.36 -8.23
C HIS A 43 -16.27 -7.92 -7.31
N SER A 44 -16.35 -6.79 -6.67
CA SER A 44 -15.34 -6.36 -5.70
C SER A 44 -15.93 -5.66 -4.51
N GLU A 45 -15.27 -5.81 -3.38
CA GLU A 45 -15.59 -5.11 -2.14
C GLU A 45 -14.31 -4.74 -1.39
N MET A 46 -14.31 -3.56 -0.76
CA MET A 46 -13.31 -3.14 0.20
C MET A 46 -13.90 -3.27 1.59
N SER A 47 -13.07 -3.64 2.58
CA SER A 47 -13.52 -3.76 3.97
C SER A 47 -12.74 -2.81 4.88
N LEU A 48 -13.45 -2.15 5.80
CA LEU A 48 -12.89 -1.44 6.94
C LEU A 48 -13.22 -2.24 8.20
N ILE A 49 -12.18 -2.62 8.94
CA ILE A 49 -12.31 -3.46 10.13
C ILE A 49 -11.72 -2.69 11.31
N ARG A 50 -12.53 -2.52 12.38
CA ARG A 50 -12.02 -1.94 13.60
C ARG A 50 -11.07 -2.93 14.28
N SER A 51 -9.91 -2.44 14.74
CA SER A 51 -9.02 -3.27 15.54
C SER A 51 -9.66 -3.59 16.89
N THR A 52 -9.65 -4.87 17.27
CA THR A 52 -10.14 -5.32 18.58
C THR A 52 -9.14 -5.10 19.70
N THR A 53 -7.84 -4.96 19.36
CA THR A 53 -6.76 -4.77 20.32
C THR A 53 -6.41 -3.30 20.53
N ASP A 54 -6.69 -2.43 19.55
CA ASP A 54 -6.39 -1.00 19.59
C ASP A 54 -7.54 -0.23 18.91
N ASP A 55 -8.39 0.39 19.72
CA ASP A 55 -9.56 1.15 19.26
C ASP A 55 -9.21 2.40 18.43
N GLN A 56 -7.93 2.78 18.41
CA GLN A 56 -7.42 3.89 17.62
C GLN A 56 -7.01 3.49 16.19
N ARG A 57 -7.03 2.21 15.84
CA ARG A 57 -6.61 1.71 14.54
C ARG A 57 -7.76 1.08 13.75
N VAL A 58 -7.71 1.31 12.45
CA VAL A 58 -8.65 0.73 11.47
C VAL A 58 -7.83 -0.01 10.42
N ARG A 59 -8.18 -1.27 10.18
CA ARG A 59 -7.61 -2.08 9.11
C ARG A 59 -8.47 -1.94 7.86
N LEU A 60 -7.83 -1.62 6.75
CA LEU A 60 -8.43 -1.54 5.44
C LEU A 60 -7.99 -2.75 4.61
N ILE A 61 -8.94 -3.48 4.03
CA ILE A 61 -8.66 -4.55 3.07
C ILE A 61 -9.10 -4.02 1.71
N VAL A 62 -8.13 -3.66 0.87
CA VAL A 62 -8.35 -2.94 -0.39
C VAL A 62 -8.05 -3.86 -1.57
N PRO A 63 -9.02 -4.17 -2.43
CA PRO A 63 -8.76 -4.91 -3.65
C PRO A 63 -7.87 -4.08 -4.59
N CYS A 64 -6.95 -4.74 -5.28
CA CYS A 64 -5.99 -4.10 -6.16
C CYS A 64 -6.19 -4.50 -7.61
N LEU A 65 -5.99 -3.55 -8.53
CA LEU A 65 -6.07 -3.79 -9.98
C LEU A 65 -4.88 -4.62 -10.49
N PHE A 66 -3.72 -4.48 -9.84
CA PHE A 66 -2.45 -5.05 -10.28
C PHE A 66 -2.09 -6.34 -9.54
N CYS A 67 -2.65 -6.55 -8.35
CA CYS A 67 -2.26 -7.66 -7.49
C CYS A 67 -3.37 -8.71 -7.40
N PRO A 68 -3.03 -10.00 -7.36
CA PRO A 68 -4.02 -11.08 -7.27
C PRO A 68 -4.74 -11.14 -5.92
N LYS A 69 -4.13 -10.53 -4.89
CA LYS A 69 -4.70 -10.46 -3.53
C LYS A 69 -4.93 -9.01 -3.11
N PRO A 70 -5.91 -8.76 -2.25
CA PRO A 70 -6.14 -7.42 -1.70
C PRO A 70 -5.00 -7.02 -0.77
N HIS A 71 -4.66 -5.73 -0.77
CA HIS A 71 -3.72 -5.15 0.18
C HIS A 71 -4.37 -4.90 1.53
N GLN A 72 -3.59 -5.03 2.60
CA GLN A 72 -4.02 -4.72 3.95
C GLN A 72 -3.24 -3.52 4.48
N PHE A 73 -3.95 -2.45 4.81
CA PHE A 73 -3.38 -1.26 5.42
C PHE A 73 -3.96 -1.10 6.83
N THR A 74 -3.13 -0.67 7.77
CA THR A 74 -3.59 -0.34 9.13
C THR A 74 -3.29 1.13 9.37
N ILE A 75 -4.32 1.94 9.49
CA ILE A 75 -4.20 3.38 9.68
C ILE A 75 -4.81 3.80 11.02
N SER A 76 -4.37 4.94 11.54
CA SER A 76 -4.98 5.52 12.74
C SER A 76 -6.35 6.13 12.43
N ARG A 77 -7.23 6.20 13.41
CA ARG A 77 -8.52 6.91 13.28
C ARG A 77 -8.31 8.39 12.99
N THR A 78 -7.26 8.99 13.52
CA THR A 78 -6.86 10.37 13.23
C THR A 78 -6.55 10.55 11.73
N LEU A 79 -5.79 9.63 11.13
CA LEU A 79 -5.55 9.64 9.69
C LEU A 79 -6.84 9.48 8.88
N LEU A 80 -7.76 8.65 9.35
CA LEU A 80 -9.03 8.40 8.66
C LEU A 80 -9.94 9.62 8.65
N PHE A 81 -9.99 10.43 9.72
CA PHE A 81 -10.99 11.48 9.89
C PHE A 81 -10.47 12.91 9.85
N ASP A 82 -9.18 13.14 10.17
CA ASP A 82 -8.66 14.49 10.35
C ASP A 82 -7.78 14.96 9.17
N LYS A 83 -7.48 14.06 8.21
CA LYS A 83 -6.71 14.42 7.03
C LYS A 83 -7.62 14.86 5.90
N GLU A 84 -7.23 15.96 5.22
CA GLU A 84 -7.90 16.42 4.00
C GLU A 84 -7.82 15.40 2.87
N LEU A 85 -6.66 14.74 2.75
CA LEU A 85 -6.41 13.65 1.81
C LEU A 85 -5.30 12.74 2.34
N PHE A 86 -5.54 11.44 2.26
CA PHE A 86 -4.55 10.40 2.48
C PHE A 86 -4.70 9.33 1.41
N SER A 87 -3.66 9.13 0.60
CA SER A 87 -3.63 8.16 -0.49
C SER A 87 -2.86 6.92 -0.09
N LEU A 88 -3.37 5.76 -0.48
CA LEU A 88 -2.78 4.45 -0.26
C LEU A 88 -2.42 3.87 -1.62
N PRO A 89 -1.14 3.92 -2.02
CA PRO A 89 -0.69 3.35 -3.28
C PRO A 89 -0.55 1.82 -3.19
N CYS A 90 -0.58 1.17 -4.34
CA CYS A 90 -0.16 -0.21 -4.46
C CYS A 90 1.36 -0.28 -4.25
N PRO A 91 1.87 -1.13 -3.34
CA PRO A 91 3.31 -1.23 -3.08
C PRO A 91 4.16 -1.67 -4.28
N TYR A 92 3.52 -2.24 -5.32
CA TYR A 92 4.22 -2.76 -6.50
C TYR A 92 4.14 -1.86 -7.73
N SER A 93 3.06 -1.07 -7.87
CA SER A 93 2.85 -0.22 -9.06
C SER A 93 2.89 1.26 -8.74
N ASP A 94 2.94 1.62 -7.46
CA ASP A 94 2.88 3.00 -6.94
C ASP A 94 1.60 3.77 -7.34
N ILE A 95 0.66 3.09 -7.97
CA ILE A 95 -0.63 3.69 -8.35
C ILE A 95 -1.57 3.65 -7.16
N THR A 96 -2.22 4.77 -6.89
CA THR A 96 -3.20 4.91 -5.82
C THR A 96 -4.36 3.92 -5.99
N VAL A 97 -4.53 3.02 -5.02
CA VAL A 97 -5.60 2.02 -5.00
C VAL A 97 -6.74 2.40 -4.06
N CYS A 98 -6.46 3.24 -3.08
CA CYS A 98 -7.45 3.73 -2.12
C CYS A 98 -7.10 5.16 -1.68
N CYS A 99 -8.13 5.97 -1.44
CA CYS A 99 -8.01 7.32 -0.88
C CYS A 99 -8.99 7.51 0.25
N VAL A 100 -8.59 8.33 1.23
CA VAL A 100 -9.40 8.70 2.38
C VAL A 100 -9.27 10.21 2.61
N GLY A 101 -10.35 10.89 2.96
CA GLY A 101 -10.31 12.31 3.28
C GLY A 101 -11.59 13.07 2.92
N GLU A 102 -11.45 14.35 2.63
CA GLU A 102 -12.57 15.19 2.19
C GLU A 102 -13.04 14.80 0.78
N ASP A 103 -14.35 14.81 0.55
CA ASP A 103 -14.98 14.31 -0.68
C ASP A 103 -14.36 14.90 -1.96
N ASN A 104 -14.15 16.21 -1.98
CA ASN A 104 -13.58 16.90 -3.15
C ASN A 104 -12.14 16.46 -3.44
N HIS A 105 -11.30 16.33 -2.41
CA HIS A 105 -9.92 15.91 -2.55
C HIS A 105 -9.81 14.44 -2.95
N VAL A 106 -10.62 13.58 -2.35
CA VAL A 106 -10.69 12.15 -2.70
C VAL A 106 -11.12 11.95 -4.15
N ARG A 107 -12.13 12.71 -4.64
CA ARG A 107 -12.57 12.64 -6.04
C ARG A 107 -11.50 13.12 -7.00
N ALA A 108 -10.83 14.23 -6.66
CA ALA A 108 -9.74 14.77 -7.48
C ALA A 108 -8.58 13.79 -7.60
N GLU A 109 -8.18 13.16 -6.49
CA GLU A 109 -7.09 12.17 -6.47
C GLU A 109 -7.46 10.90 -7.24
N MET A 110 -8.68 10.39 -7.07
CA MET A 110 -9.13 9.24 -7.83
C MET A 110 -9.21 9.50 -9.33
N ALA A 111 -9.59 10.72 -9.74
CA ALA A 111 -9.57 11.14 -11.14
C ALA A 111 -8.13 11.26 -11.67
N ARG A 112 -7.19 11.81 -10.88
CA ARG A 112 -5.77 11.88 -11.24
C ARG A 112 -5.19 10.47 -11.45
N SER A 113 -5.42 9.58 -10.49
CA SER A 113 -4.99 8.17 -10.57
C SER A 113 -5.62 7.44 -11.76
N GLU A 114 -6.84 7.81 -12.19
CA GLU A 114 -7.46 7.24 -13.38
C GLU A 114 -6.73 7.67 -14.67
N LEU A 115 -6.35 8.94 -14.76
CA LEU A 115 -5.57 9.44 -15.89
C LEU A 115 -4.20 8.78 -15.98
N GLU A 116 -3.53 8.57 -14.86
CA GLU A 116 -2.27 7.84 -14.80
C GLU A 116 -2.44 6.38 -15.27
N LEU A 117 -3.48 5.71 -14.79
CA LEU A 117 -3.80 4.36 -15.22
C LEU A 117 -4.08 4.28 -16.72
N LEU A 118 -4.93 5.17 -17.25
CA LEU A 118 -5.24 5.21 -18.68
C LEU A 118 -4.00 5.44 -19.54
N LYS A 119 -3.11 6.33 -19.11
CA LYS A 119 -1.83 6.56 -19.78
C LYS A 119 -0.96 5.31 -19.81
N LEU A 120 -0.84 4.61 -18.67
CA LEU A 120 -0.10 3.35 -18.62
C LEU A 120 -0.71 2.26 -19.52
N LEU A 121 -2.02 2.16 -19.56
CA LEU A 121 -2.72 1.23 -20.45
C LEU A 121 -2.43 1.55 -21.93
N GLU A 122 -2.53 2.81 -22.31
CA GLU A 122 -2.26 3.28 -23.68
C GLU A 122 -0.80 3.00 -24.09
N GLU A 123 0.17 3.33 -23.21
CA GLU A 123 1.60 3.09 -23.44
C GLU A 123 1.91 1.58 -23.63
N ASN A 124 1.16 0.70 -23.00
CA ASN A 124 1.33 -0.74 -23.08
C ASN A 124 0.37 -1.43 -24.09
N GLY A 125 -0.45 -0.67 -24.80
CA GLY A 125 -1.39 -1.21 -25.79
C GLY A 125 -2.51 -2.06 -25.17
N ILE A 126 -2.84 -1.85 -23.90
CA ILE A 126 -3.86 -2.60 -23.16
C ILE A 126 -5.18 -1.82 -23.25
N THR A 127 -6.20 -2.43 -23.81
CA THR A 127 -7.52 -1.80 -23.99
C THR A 127 -8.51 -2.13 -22.87
N ASP A 128 -8.26 -3.15 -22.07
CA ASP A 128 -9.14 -3.61 -20.99
C ASP A 128 -8.41 -3.61 -19.65
N PRO A 129 -8.83 -2.79 -18.67
CA PRO A 129 -8.24 -2.77 -17.34
C PRO A 129 -8.26 -4.12 -16.61
N SER A 130 -9.24 -4.99 -16.92
CA SER A 130 -9.32 -6.33 -16.34
C SER A 130 -8.17 -7.25 -16.78
N ALA A 131 -7.47 -6.90 -17.86
CA ALA A 131 -6.29 -7.63 -18.33
C ALA A 131 -5.06 -7.41 -17.42
N LEU A 132 -5.07 -6.36 -16.60
CA LEU A 132 -4.01 -6.08 -15.62
C LEU A 132 -4.12 -7.02 -14.40
N HIS A 133 -5.32 -7.53 -14.13
CA HIS A 133 -5.52 -8.41 -12.99
C HIS A 133 -5.05 -9.83 -13.35
N PRO A 134 -4.02 -10.38 -12.70
CA PRO A 134 -3.58 -11.74 -12.96
C PRO A 134 -4.74 -12.70 -12.69
N LYS A 135 -5.17 -13.41 -13.76
CA LYS A 135 -6.36 -14.28 -13.75
C LYS A 135 -6.29 -15.43 -12.77
N THR A 136 -5.10 -15.79 -12.32
CA THR A 136 -4.81 -16.73 -11.22
C THR A 136 -3.34 -16.58 -10.87
N PRO A 137 -2.93 -16.45 -9.60
CA PRO A 137 -1.53 -16.63 -9.26
C PRO A 137 -1.18 -18.08 -9.65
N PRO A 138 -0.05 -18.33 -10.32
CA PRO A 138 0.43 -19.68 -10.44
C PRO A 138 0.49 -20.28 -9.03
N GLU A 139 -0.08 -21.47 -8.83
CA GLU A 139 -0.19 -22.15 -7.52
C GLU A 139 1.15 -22.32 -6.79
N ASN A 140 2.27 -22.04 -7.47
CA ASN A 140 3.64 -22.17 -6.98
C ASN A 140 4.46 -20.88 -7.10
N ALA A 141 3.83 -19.71 -7.26
CA ALA A 141 4.59 -18.52 -7.68
C ALA A 141 5.47 -17.91 -6.60
N PHE A 142 5.17 -18.06 -5.29
CA PHE A 142 6.05 -17.52 -4.26
C PHE A 142 5.86 -18.28 -2.93
N PRO A 143 6.91 -18.82 -2.32
CA PRO A 143 6.88 -19.42 -0.99
C PRO A 143 6.63 -18.39 0.13
N THR A 144 6.60 -17.11 -0.19
CA THR A 144 6.45 -16.00 0.75
C THR A 144 4.99 -15.64 0.99
N ASP A 145 4.65 -15.25 2.21
CA ASP A 145 3.34 -14.69 2.53
C ASP A 145 3.19 -13.30 1.87
N PRO A 146 2.28 -13.12 0.89
CA PRO A 146 2.12 -11.84 0.21
C PRO A 146 1.76 -10.69 1.15
N GLN A 147 1.12 -10.97 2.29
CA GLN A 147 0.78 -9.95 3.28
C GLN A 147 2.02 -9.43 4.01
N VAL A 148 2.96 -10.35 4.32
CA VAL A 148 4.24 -9.96 4.95
C VAL A 148 5.04 -9.09 3.99
N ARG A 149 5.08 -9.45 2.71
CA ARG A 149 5.76 -8.68 1.68
C ARG A 149 5.18 -7.27 1.51
N ASP A 150 3.86 -7.14 1.46
CA ASP A 150 3.19 -5.84 1.36
C ASP A 150 3.52 -4.93 2.56
N ILE A 151 3.55 -5.49 3.76
CA ILE A 151 3.91 -4.75 4.98
C ILE A 151 5.38 -4.31 4.92
N VAL A 152 6.29 -5.20 4.52
CA VAL A 152 7.72 -4.88 4.41
C VAL A 152 7.94 -3.78 3.36
N MET A 153 7.30 -3.86 2.19
CA MET A 153 7.38 -2.83 1.15
C MET A 153 6.87 -1.48 1.64
N PHE A 154 5.77 -1.47 2.40
CA PHE A 154 5.24 -0.25 2.99
C PHE A 154 6.26 0.40 3.96
N VAL A 155 6.89 -0.40 4.85
CA VAL A 155 7.91 0.11 5.79
C VAL A 155 9.13 0.63 5.03
N ILE A 156 9.58 -0.04 3.96
CA ILE A 156 10.69 0.45 3.12
C ILE A 156 10.34 1.82 2.52
N SER A 157 9.12 1.97 2.00
CA SER A 157 8.68 3.24 1.41
C SER A 157 8.58 4.37 2.44
N GLU A 158 8.15 4.08 3.67
CA GLU A 158 8.16 5.06 4.76
C GLU A 158 9.60 5.48 5.14
N LEU A 159 10.51 4.51 5.28
CA LEU A 159 11.91 4.78 5.62
C LEU A 159 12.62 5.60 4.53
N ASP A 160 12.29 5.35 3.26
CA ASP A 160 12.81 6.12 2.12
C ASP A 160 12.28 7.56 2.14
N ALA A 161 10.98 7.74 2.30
CA ALA A 161 10.34 9.05 2.39
C ALA A 161 10.83 9.90 3.58
N GLU A 162 11.26 9.25 4.67
CA GLU A 162 11.84 9.91 5.85
C GLU A 162 13.36 10.08 5.76
N GLY A 163 14.01 9.60 4.69
CA GLY A 163 15.47 9.64 4.52
C GLY A 163 16.22 8.77 5.53
N LYS A 164 15.58 7.70 6.00
CA LYS A 164 16.11 6.78 7.02
C LYS A 164 16.78 5.54 6.43
N ILE A 165 16.84 5.42 5.09
CA ILE A 165 17.67 4.43 4.44
C ILE A 165 19.09 4.99 4.34
N ARG A 166 20.05 4.32 4.95
CA ARG A 166 21.43 4.79 5.05
C ARG A 166 22.39 3.91 4.28
N CYS A 167 23.31 4.56 3.59
CA CYS A 167 24.41 3.91 2.89
C CYS A 167 25.72 4.59 3.26
N ARG A 168 26.84 3.85 3.29
CA ARG A 168 28.17 4.38 3.58
C ARG A 168 28.81 5.13 2.40
N CYS A 169 28.14 5.25 1.26
CA CYS A 169 28.72 6.01 0.17
C CYS A 169 28.78 7.52 0.45
N GLN A 170 29.81 8.18 -0.09
CA GLN A 170 30.14 9.58 0.20
C GLN A 170 29.20 10.59 -0.51
N ASN A 171 28.44 10.15 -1.52
CA ASN A 171 27.49 11.00 -2.25
C ASN A 171 26.11 10.97 -1.57
N ARG A 172 25.88 11.91 -0.67
CA ARG A 172 24.62 11.98 0.10
C ARG A 172 23.47 12.70 -0.61
N ASP A 173 23.71 13.41 -1.70
CA ASP A 173 22.75 14.33 -2.28
C ASP A 173 21.89 13.77 -3.43
N GLU A 174 22.19 12.55 -3.93
CA GLU A 174 21.45 11.88 -5.02
C GLU A 174 21.33 10.37 -4.77
N HIS A 175 20.88 9.95 -3.58
CA HIS A 175 20.69 8.52 -3.33
C HIS A 175 19.40 8.03 -3.95
N THR A 176 19.52 7.23 -5.00
CA THR A 176 18.44 6.37 -5.47
C THR A 176 18.64 4.97 -4.92
N TYR A 177 17.58 4.43 -4.34
CA TYR A 177 17.57 3.05 -3.86
C TYR A 177 16.71 2.21 -4.78
N ASP A 178 17.25 1.07 -5.21
CA ASP A 178 16.54 0.09 -5.99
C ASP A 178 16.00 -1.00 -5.07
N VAL A 179 14.73 -1.34 -5.24
CA VAL A 179 14.06 -2.41 -4.50
C VAL A 179 13.76 -3.55 -5.45
N SER A 180 14.36 -4.71 -5.22
CA SER A 180 14.12 -5.94 -5.98
C SER A 180 13.39 -6.97 -5.11
N ILE A 181 12.35 -7.57 -5.68
CA ILE A 181 11.59 -8.64 -5.03
C ILE A 181 12.20 -9.96 -5.48
N GLU A 182 12.64 -10.76 -4.51
CA GLU A 182 13.20 -12.10 -4.70
C GLU A 182 12.21 -13.16 -4.19
N ASP A 183 12.49 -14.44 -4.46
CA ASP A 183 11.57 -15.54 -4.15
C ASP A 183 11.23 -15.66 -2.66
N ASP A 184 12.15 -15.33 -1.77
CA ASP A 184 12.05 -15.48 -0.31
C ASP A 184 12.23 -14.17 0.48
N GLY A 185 12.40 -13.02 -0.22
CA GLY A 185 12.62 -11.75 0.43
C GLY A 185 12.61 -10.55 -0.50
N ILE A 186 12.97 -9.41 0.07
CA ILE A 186 13.12 -8.15 -0.62
C ILE A 186 14.55 -7.67 -0.43
N ARG A 187 15.21 -7.30 -1.52
CA ARG A 187 16.54 -6.68 -1.50
C ARG A 187 16.42 -5.19 -1.78
N VAL A 188 16.91 -4.38 -0.85
CA VAL A 188 17.09 -2.95 -1.05
C VAL A 188 18.56 -2.69 -1.34
N SER A 189 18.87 -1.99 -2.43
CA SER A 189 20.23 -1.73 -2.88
C SER A 189 20.46 -0.26 -3.20
N CYS A 190 21.68 0.23 -2.92
CA CYS A 190 22.08 1.58 -3.28
C CYS A 190 22.53 1.61 -4.75
N GLY A 191 21.87 2.42 -5.59
CA GLY A 191 22.20 2.58 -7.00
C GLY A 191 23.63 3.13 -7.25
N SER A 192 24.22 3.81 -6.26
CA SER A 192 25.54 4.43 -6.40
C SER A 192 26.71 3.50 -6.06
N CYS A 193 26.58 2.63 -5.05
CA CYS A 193 27.71 1.80 -4.57
C CYS A 193 27.41 0.31 -4.50
N GLY A 194 26.17 -0.11 -4.78
CA GLY A 194 25.77 -1.52 -4.76
C GLY A 194 25.63 -2.11 -3.34
N ALA A 195 25.81 -1.32 -2.28
CA ALA A 195 25.51 -1.78 -0.92
C ALA A 195 24.06 -2.20 -0.84
N SER A 196 23.76 -3.33 -0.21
CA SER A 196 22.40 -3.86 -0.17
C SER A 196 22.04 -4.41 1.20
N ARG A 197 20.74 -4.53 1.43
CA ARG A 197 20.17 -5.25 2.57
C ARG A 197 19.10 -6.18 2.08
N TRP A 198 19.17 -7.43 2.48
CA TRP A 198 18.15 -8.43 2.21
C TRP A 198 17.21 -8.56 3.42
N ILE A 199 15.91 -8.55 3.17
CA ILE A 199 14.85 -8.60 4.19
C ILE A 199 13.99 -9.82 3.90
N PRO A 200 13.95 -10.83 4.80
CA PRO A 200 13.15 -12.03 4.59
C PRO A 200 11.65 -11.69 4.65
N THR A 201 10.87 -12.31 3.76
CA THR A 201 9.41 -12.17 3.72
C THR A 201 8.69 -13.52 3.69
N ASP A 202 9.37 -14.60 4.04
CA ASP A 202 8.84 -15.94 4.14
C ASP A 202 7.83 -16.08 5.29
N SER A 203 7.98 -15.30 6.35
CA SER A 203 7.07 -15.27 7.50
C SER A 203 7.08 -13.91 8.21
N LEU A 204 5.98 -13.61 8.92
CA LEU A 204 5.91 -12.41 9.77
C LEU A 204 6.98 -12.42 10.86
N LEU A 205 7.35 -13.59 11.35
CA LEU A 205 8.39 -13.73 12.37
C LEU A 205 9.78 -13.37 11.80
N ALA A 206 10.09 -13.80 10.58
CA ALA A 206 11.34 -13.47 9.91
C ALA A 206 11.46 -11.97 9.60
N ALA A 207 10.36 -11.35 9.16
CA ALA A 207 10.29 -9.92 8.91
C ALA A 207 10.23 -9.06 10.20
N HIS A 208 9.91 -9.65 11.36
CA HIS A 208 9.59 -8.92 12.58
C HIS A 208 10.70 -7.95 13.02
N ALA A 209 11.96 -8.35 12.93
CA ALA A 209 13.08 -7.50 13.31
C ALA A 209 13.15 -6.23 12.46
N PHE A 210 12.87 -6.36 11.16
CA PHE A 210 12.83 -5.23 10.23
C PHE A 210 11.61 -4.33 10.46
N LEU A 211 10.43 -4.92 10.71
CA LEU A 211 9.20 -4.17 10.91
C LEU A 211 9.21 -3.24 12.15
N HIS A 212 10.16 -3.43 13.04
CA HIS A 212 10.36 -2.60 14.22
C HIS A 212 11.62 -1.71 14.12
N SER A 213 12.26 -1.67 12.96
CA SER A 213 13.46 -0.86 12.73
C SER A 213 13.07 0.58 12.40
N ASP A 214 13.70 1.53 13.05
CA ASP A 214 13.52 2.96 12.77
C ASP A 214 14.41 3.46 11.62
N GLU A 215 15.33 2.63 11.13
CA GLU A 215 16.28 2.93 10.05
C GLU A 215 16.73 1.66 9.34
N LEU A 216 17.19 1.79 8.09
CA LEU A 216 17.69 0.70 7.26
C LEU A 216 19.12 1.00 6.81
N ASP A 217 20.08 0.27 7.36
CA ASP A 217 21.48 0.35 6.95
C ASP A 217 21.80 -0.65 5.83
N LEU A 218 22.32 -0.13 4.71
CA LEU A 218 22.79 -0.94 3.59
C LEU A 218 24.27 -1.27 3.78
N THR A 219 24.61 -2.55 3.65
CA THR A 219 25.97 -3.08 3.79
C THR A 219 26.46 -3.66 2.47
N ILE A 220 27.78 -3.62 2.24
CA ILE A 220 28.40 -4.34 1.13
C ILE A 220 28.64 -5.77 1.63
N ASP A 221 28.17 -6.77 0.86
CA ASP A 221 28.27 -8.18 1.21
C ASP A 221 29.70 -8.55 1.66
N GLY A 222 29.81 -9.04 2.91
CA GLY A 222 31.05 -9.60 3.45
C GLY A 222 31.66 -8.89 4.68
N GLN A 223 31.04 -7.85 5.20
CA GLN A 223 31.50 -7.25 6.47
C GLN A 223 30.34 -7.16 7.48
N GLU A 224 30.14 -8.26 8.23
CA GLU A 224 29.54 -8.18 9.56
C GLU A 224 30.54 -7.47 10.50
N ILE A 225 30.04 -6.47 11.21
CA ILE A 225 30.73 -5.83 12.34
C ILE A 225 30.22 -6.43 13.63
#